data_ca3fb8e4be58b27247052432f5c9c9c0
#
_entry.id   ca3fb8e4be58b27247052432f5c9c9c0
#
_cell.length_a   1.000
_cell.length_b   1.000
_cell.length_c   1.000
_cell.angle_alpha   90.00
_cell.angle_beta   90.00
_cell.angle_gamma   90.00
#
_symmetry.space_group_name_H-M   'P 1'
#
loop_
_entity.id
_entity.type
_entity.pdbx_description
1 polymer ?
#
loop_
_entity_poly.entity_id
_entity_poly.type
_entity_poly.pdbx_seq_one_letter_code
_entity_poly.pdbx_strand_id
1 'polypeptide(L)'
;PTHCTRNPHLFEEAKRFTDMGGTIDITCDGNGKTLSYIQQIKNTEKVTISSDAQGSWSTYNEDGSVKEIGITPISNLKKEFIYLKNELGYENALPFFTKNVANVLGFKHIGQVKEGFDCDLVIWKEDQIQKVITKK
;
A
#
# COMPACT_ATOMS: atom_id res chain seq x y z
N PRO A 1 4.94 -9.12 7.48
CA PRO A 1 3.93 -9.96 6.82
C PRO A 1 3.07 -9.16 5.85
N THR A 2 2.60 -9.80 4.78
CA THR A 2 1.67 -9.26 3.79
C THR A 2 0.38 -10.08 3.77
N HIS A 3 -0.63 -9.64 2.99
CA HIS A 3 -1.94 -10.29 2.87
C HIS A 3 -2.70 -10.48 4.19
N CYS A 4 -2.39 -9.69 5.21
CA CYS A 4 -2.97 -9.82 6.55
C CYS A 4 -4.49 -9.56 6.58
N THR A 5 -5.03 -8.92 5.54
CA THR A 5 -6.44 -8.53 5.45
C THR A 5 -7.34 -9.60 4.81
N ARG A 6 -6.78 -10.72 4.34
CA ARG A 6 -7.55 -11.82 3.73
C ARG A 6 -8.48 -12.53 4.73
N ASN A 7 -8.17 -12.46 6.01
CA ASN A 7 -8.89 -13.15 7.07
C ASN A 7 -8.98 -12.23 8.30
N PRO A 8 -10.15 -12.03 8.90
CA PRO A 8 -10.31 -11.18 10.08
C PRO A 8 -9.40 -11.59 11.26
N HIS A 9 -9.20 -12.88 11.49
CA HIS A 9 -8.31 -13.33 12.56
C HIS A 9 -6.85 -12.94 12.31
N LEU A 10 -6.36 -13.12 11.09
CA LEU A 10 -5.02 -12.67 10.71
C LEU A 10 -4.86 -11.16 10.85
N PHE A 11 -5.91 -10.40 10.58
CA PHE A 11 -5.86 -8.95 10.73
C PHE A 11 -5.77 -8.53 12.21
N GLU A 12 -6.47 -9.21 13.11
CA GLU A 12 -6.32 -8.97 14.56
C GLU A 12 -4.90 -9.26 15.05
N GLU A 13 -4.27 -10.33 14.55
CA GLU A 13 -2.87 -10.64 14.86
C GLU A 13 -1.92 -9.58 14.26
N ALA A 14 -2.19 -9.13 13.05
CA ALA A 14 -1.42 -8.07 12.39
C ALA A 14 -1.45 -6.75 13.19
N LYS A 15 -2.61 -6.37 13.75
CA LYS A 15 -2.72 -5.20 14.63
C LYS A 15 -1.85 -5.35 15.87
N ARG A 16 -1.90 -6.50 16.54
CA ARG A 16 -1.05 -6.78 17.70
C ARG A 16 0.44 -6.73 17.34
N PHE A 17 0.79 -7.25 16.17
CA PHE A 17 2.16 -7.22 15.69
C PHE A 17 2.66 -5.79 15.46
N THR A 18 1.82 -4.88 14.93
CA THR A 18 2.19 -3.45 14.80
C THR A 18 2.32 -2.76 16.15
N ASP A 19 1.47 -3.11 17.14
CA ASP A 19 1.58 -2.58 18.50
C ASP A 19 2.90 -2.99 19.19
N MET A 20 3.46 -4.14 18.81
CA MET A 20 4.78 -4.63 19.24
C MET A 20 5.95 -4.02 18.45
N GLY A 21 5.69 -3.10 17.53
CA GLY A 21 6.69 -2.44 16.68
C GLY A 21 6.98 -3.14 15.35
N GLY A 22 6.28 -4.23 15.05
CA GLY A 22 6.38 -4.92 13.77
C GLY A 22 5.76 -4.12 12.63
N THR A 23 6.17 -4.42 11.40
CA THR A 23 5.61 -3.80 10.19
C THR A 23 4.77 -4.78 9.40
N ILE A 24 3.63 -4.32 8.91
CA ILE A 24 2.75 -5.07 8.03
C ILE A 24 2.60 -4.39 6.67
N ASP A 25 2.30 -5.19 5.66
CA ASP A 25 1.94 -4.73 4.33
C ASP A 25 0.49 -5.08 4.03
N ILE A 26 -0.30 -4.09 3.61
CA ILE A 26 -1.67 -4.28 3.17
C ILE A 26 -1.68 -4.32 1.65
N THR A 27 -2.06 -5.46 1.09
CA THR A 27 -2.27 -5.59 -0.34
C THR A 27 -3.57 -4.89 -0.74
N CYS A 28 -3.48 -3.95 -1.70
CA CYS A 28 -4.63 -3.17 -2.16
C CYS A 28 -5.23 -3.72 -3.46
N ASP A 29 -6.55 -3.59 -3.57
CA ASP A 29 -7.32 -3.92 -4.80
C ASP A 29 -7.62 -2.67 -5.65
N GLY A 30 -7.22 -1.48 -5.19
CA GLY A 30 -7.52 -0.21 -5.84
C GLY A 30 -8.98 0.23 -5.71
N ASN A 31 -9.67 -0.25 -4.68
CA ASN A 31 -11.09 0.02 -4.40
C ASN A 31 -11.34 0.77 -3.08
N GLY A 32 -10.27 1.19 -2.39
CA GLY A 32 -10.32 1.95 -1.14
C GLY A 32 -10.58 1.13 0.13
N LYS A 33 -10.66 -0.18 0.05
CA LYS A 33 -10.88 -1.03 1.25
C LYS A 33 -9.77 -0.90 2.28
N THR A 34 -8.56 -0.53 1.89
CA THR A 34 -7.42 -0.37 2.80
C THR A 34 -7.68 0.69 3.87
N LEU A 35 -8.51 1.72 3.58
CA LEU A 35 -8.88 2.74 4.54
C LEU A 35 -9.48 2.14 5.81
N SER A 36 -10.42 1.20 5.66
CA SER A 36 -11.09 0.57 6.80
C SER A 36 -10.14 -0.23 7.70
N TYR A 37 -9.06 -0.76 7.13
CA TYR A 37 -8.02 -1.45 7.89
C TYR A 37 -7.08 -0.46 8.56
N ILE A 38 -6.63 0.58 7.84
CA ILE A 38 -5.73 1.62 8.38
C ILE A 38 -6.36 2.29 9.61
N GLN A 39 -7.66 2.61 9.56
CA GLN A 39 -8.39 3.25 10.66
C GLN A 39 -8.43 2.42 11.95
N GLN A 40 -8.18 1.12 11.88
CA GLN A 40 -8.15 0.22 13.03
C GLN A 40 -6.73 0.03 13.61
N ILE A 41 -5.70 0.57 12.96
CA ILE A 41 -4.30 0.41 13.36
C ILE A 41 -3.83 1.67 14.07
N LYS A 42 -3.31 1.53 15.29
CA LYS A 42 -2.81 2.67 16.09
C LYS A 42 -1.50 3.22 15.54
N ASN A 43 -0.61 2.31 15.14
CA ASN A 43 0.75 2.66 14.71
C ASN A 43 0.86 2.61 13.19
N THR A 44 0.27 3.59 12.51
CA THR A 44 0.19 3.65 11.05
C THR A 44 1.55 3.82 10.35
N GLU A 45 2.58 4.27 11.05
CA GLU A 45 3.96 4.33 10.51
C GLU A 45 4.56 2.94 10.27
N LYS A 46 3.96 1.89 10.84
CA LYS A 46 4.30 0.47 10.64
C LYS A 46 3.51 -0.20 9.53
N VAL A 47 2.78 0.57 8.76
CA VAL A 47 1.95 0.05 7.65
C VAL A 47 2.52 0.49 6.32
N THR A 48 2.66 -0.46 5.39
CA THR A 48 2.92 -0.20 3.97
C THR A 48 1.75 -0.69 3.14
N ILE A 49 1.62 -0.20 1.92
CA ILE A 49 0.62 -0.64 0.96
C ILE A 49 1.31 -1.06 -0.33
N SER A 50 0.96 -2.26 -0.81
CA SER A 50 1.44 -2.79 -2.08
C SER A 50 0.28 -3.27 -2.96
N SER A 51 0.53 -3.47 -4.25
CA SER A 51 -0.48 -3.91 -5.20
C SER A 51 -0.51 -5.42 -5.42
N ASP A 52 0.51 -6.16 -4.99
CA ASP A 52 0.73 -7.55 -5.42
C ASP A 52 0.67 -7.67 -6.96
N ALA A 53 1.20 -6.66 -7.67
CA ALA A 53 1.11 -6.57 -9.13
C ALA A 53 1.76 -7.80 -9.77
N GLN A 54 1.10 -8.31 -10.83
CA GLN A 54 1.43 -9.56 -11.53
C GLN A 54 1.14 -10.83 -10.71
N GLY A 55 0.71 -10.71 -9.45
CA GLY A 55 0.18 -11.84 -8.68
C GLY A 55 -1.12 -12.35 -9.31
N SER A 56 -1.28 -13.67 -9.38
CA SER A 56 -2.52 -14.30 -9.83
C SER A 56 -3.53 -14.40 -8.69
N TRP A 57 -4.80 -14.27 -9.03
CA TRP A 57 -5.91 -14.55 -8.12
C TRP A 57 -6.92 -15.49 -8.78
N SER A 58 -7.65 -16.22 -7.97
CA SER A 58 -8.70 -17.12 -8.42
C SER A 58 -9.94 -16.98 -7.53
N THR A 59 -11.11 -17.09 -8.15
CA THR A 59 -12.37 -17.28 -7.45
C THR A 59 -12.91 -18.67 -7.72
N TYR A 60 -13.72 -19.19 -6.83
CA TYR A 60 -14.21 -20.56 -6.88
C TYR A 60 -15.74 -20.58 -6.81
N ASN A 61 -16.34 -21.57 -7.46
CA ASN A 61 -17.75 -21.92 -7.31
C ASN A 61 -17.97 -22.66 -5.98
N GLU A 62 -19.24 -22.85 -5.61
CA GLU A 62 -19.60 -23.57 -4.38
C GLU A 62 -19.13 -25.02 -4.37
N ASP A 63 -18.99 -25.65 -5.53
CA ASP A 63 -18.49 -27.02 -5.71
C ASP A 63 -16.95 -27.11 -5.67
N GLY A 64 -16.24 -25.98 -5.46
CA GLY A 64 -14.79 -25.91 -5.43
C GLY A 64 -14.11 -25.81 -6.81
N SER A 65 -14.85 -25.82 -7.89
CA SER A 65 -14.31 -25.60 -9.24
C SER A 65 -13.88 -24.13 -9.42
N VAL A 66 -12.86 -23.90 -10.24
CA VAL A 66 -12.40 -22.54 -10.53
C VAL A 66 -13.46 -21.80 -11.34
N LYS A 67 -13.90 -20.64 -10.82
CA LYS A 67 -14.85 -19.75 -11.48
C LYS A 67 -14.15 -18.75 -12.38
N GLU A 68 -13.09 -18.14 -11.89
CA GLU A 68 -12.37 -17.08 -12.59
C GLU A 68 -10.91 -17.05 -12.14
N ILE A 69 -10.01 -16.72 -13.07
CA ILE A 69 -8.59 -16.49 -12.80
C ILE A 69 -8.23 -15.13 -13.39
N GLY A 70 -7.47 -14.34 -12.66
CA GLY A 70 -6.99 -13.05 -13.13
C GLY A 70 -5.59 -12.74 -12.65
N ILE A 71 -5.06 -11.62 -13.12
CA ILE A 71 -3.77 -11.05 -12.74
C ILE A 71 -4.02 -9.67 -12.14
N THR A 72 -3.38 -9.41 -10.99
CA THR A 72 -3.51 -8.12 -10.31
C THR A 72 -2.83 -7.02 -11.12
N PRO A 73 -3.57 -5.97 -11.54
CA PRO A 73 -3.00 -4.89 -12.32
C PRO A 73 -2.17 -3.95 -11.43
N ILE A 74 -1.00 -3.53 -11.93
CA ILE A 74 -0.13 -2.56 -11.23
C ILE A 74 -0.84 -1.22 -10.98
N SER A 75 -1.84 -0.86 -11.78
CA SER A 75 -2.63 0.36 -11.63
C SER A 75 -3.43 0.42 -10.32
N ASN A 76 -3.62 -0.71 -9.62
CA ASN A 76 -4.32 -0.73 -8.34
C ASN A 76 -3.62 0.13 -7.29
N LEU A 77 -2.29 0.18 -7.29
CA LEU A 77 -1.54 1.02 -6.35
C LEU A 77 -1.85 2.52 -6.54
N LYS A 78 -1.87 2.98 -7.81
CA LYS A 78 -2.24 4.36 -8.13
C LYS A 78 -3.68 4.68 -7.72
N LYS A 79 -4.63 3.78 -8.01
CA LYS A 79 -6.05 3.97 -7.66
C LYS A 79 -6.22 4.06 -6.15
N GLU A 80 -5.57 3.18 -5.40
CA GLU A 80 -5.61 3.17 -3.95
C GLU A 80 -5.03 4.44 -3.35
N PHE A 81 -3.88 4.91 -3.87
CA PHE A 81 -3.30 6.18 -3.45
C PHE A 81 -4.26 7.35 -3.66
N ILE A 82 -4.89 7.45 -4.84
CA ILE A 82 -5.86 8.51 -5.14
C ILE A 82 -7.04 8.46 -4.17
N TYR A 83 -7.56 7.26 -3.89
CA TYR A 83 -8.64 7.08 -2.94
C TYR A 83 -8.24 7.57 -1.54
N LEU A 84 -7.14 7.05 -1.00
CA LEU A 84 -6.66 7.41 0.34
C LEU A 84 -6.31 8.91 0.44
N LYS A 85 -5.73 9.49 -0.60
CA LYS A 85 -5.45 10.92 -0.66
C LYS A 85 -6.73 11.76 -0.55
N ASN A 86 -7.80 11.35 -1.20
CA ASN A 86 -9.07 12.06 -1.14
C ASN A 86 -9.73 11.98 0.25
N GLU A 87 -9.58 10.86 0.94
CA GLU A 87 -10.15 10.63 2.27
C GLU A 87 -9.28 11.19 3.40
N LEU A 88 -7.97 11.08 3.32
CA LEU A 88 -7.04 11.39 4.41
C LEU A 88 -6.21 12.65 4.16
N GLY A 89 -6.19 13.18 2.94
CA GLY A 89 -5.24 14.19 2.49
C GLY A 89 -3.86 13.62 2.12
N TYR A 90 -3.06 14.42 1.38
CA TYR A 90 -1.74 13.98 0.90
C TYR A 90 -0.79 13.59 2.02
N GLU A 91 -0.72 14.41 3.08
CA GLU A 91 0.24 14.23 4.17
C GLU A 91 0.04 12.91 4.92
N ASN A 92 -1.22 12.47 5.04
CA ASN A 92 -1.56 11.24 5.76
C ASN A 92 -1.57 10.00 4.86
N ALA A 93 -1.85 10.15 3.57
CA ALA A 93 -1.88 9.02 2.64
C ALA A 93 -0.50 8.65 2.09
N LEU A 94 0.31 9.64 1.73
CA LEU A 94 1.60 9.43 1.06
C LEU A 94 2.59 8.54 1.83
N PRO A 95 2.70 8.63 3.16
CA PRO A 95 3.65 7.80 3.92
C PRO A 95 3.52 6.29 3.67
N PHE A 96 2.32 5.77 3.48
CA PHE A 96 2.09 4.34 3.24
C PHE A 96 2.75 3.81 1.96
N PHE A 97 3.00 4.69 0.99
CA PHE A 97 3.56 4.38 -0.33
C PHE A 97 5.02 4.83 -0.49
N THR A 98 5.57 5.57 0.48
CA THR A 98 6.88 6.21 0.36
C THR A 98 7.72 6.04 1.62
N LYS A 99 7.57 6.91 2.62
CA LYS A 99 8.39 6.95 3.84
C LYS A 99 8.36 5.63 4.60
N ASN A 100 7.17 5.05 4.80
CA ASN A 100 7.05 3.79 5.54
C ASN A 100 7.75 2.66 4.79
N VAL A 101 7.58 2.61 3.45
CA VAL A 101 8.24 1.62 2.58
C VAL A 101 9.76 1.77 2.67
N ALA A 102 10.27 2.99 2.56
CA ALA A 102 11.70 3.26 2.67
C ALA A 102 12.26 2.82 4.02
N ASN A 103 11.54 3.08 5.11
CA ASN A 103 11.93 2.67 6.46
C ASN A 103 12.01 1.15 6.60
N VAL A 104 11.02 0.43 6.08
CA VAL A 104 10.97 -1.04 6.15
C VAL A 104 12.10 -1.69 5.37
N LEU A 105 12.43 -1.12 4.21
CA LEU A 105 13.49 -1.60 3.33
C LEU A 105 14.89 -1.10 3.74
N GLY A 106 14.97 -0.26 4.77
CA GLY A 106 16.25 0.27 5.26
C GLY A 106 16.87 1.34 4.35
N PHE A 107 16.10 1.92 3.45
CA PHE A 107 16.56 3.01 2.58
C PHE A 107 16.62 4.33 3.37
N LYS A 108 17.80 4.98 3.36
CA LYS A 108 18.07 6.16 4.20
C LYS A 108 17.88 7.50 3.48
N HIS A 109 17.88 7.48 2.16
CA HIS A 109 17.94 8.71 1.36
C HIS A 109 16.82 8.82 0.31
N ILE A 110 15.73 8.05 0.46
CA ILE A 110 14.54 8.10 -0.39
C ILE A 110 13.26 8.10 0.44
N GLY A 111 12.11 8.23 -0.23
CA GLY A 111 10.78 8.16 0.38
C GLY A 111 10.28 9.48 0.97
N GLN A 112 11.06 10.55 0.89
CA GLN A 112 10.69 11.89 1.33
C GLN A 112 11.34 12.95 0.44
N VAL A 113 10.70 14.10 0.31
CA VAL A 113 11.31 15.30 -0.28
C VAL A 113 12.05 16.03 0.84
N LYS A 114 13.36 15.87 0.89
CA LYS A 114 14.21 16.44 1.94
C LYS A 114 15.60 16.72 1.40
N GLU A 115 16.26 17.77 1.93
CA GLU A 115 17.66 18.07 1.59
C GLU A 115 18.58 16.88 1.91
N GLY A 116 19.46 16.55 0.97
CA GLY A 116 20.37 15.40 1.04
C GLY A 116 19.76 14.06 0.64
N PHE A 117 18.46 14.04 0.28
CA PHE A 117 17.80 12.84 -0.24
C PHE A 117 17.95 12.76 -1.78
N ASP A 118 17.86 11.56 -2.31
CA ASP A 118 17.82 11.32 -3.75
C ASP A 118 16.58 11.95 -4.37
N CYS A 119 16.73 12.51 -5.57
CA CYS A 119 15.65 13.21 -6.27
C CYS A 119 14.82 12.21 -7.09
N ASP A 120 14.18 11.26 -6.41
CA ASP A 120 13.20 10.34 -7.00
C ASP A 120 11.79 10.90 -6.75
N LEU A 121 11.26 11.61 -7.75
CA LEU A 121 10.05 12.39 -7.61
C LEU A 121 9.00 12.01 -8.65
N VAL A 122 7.74 12.04 -8.24
CA VAL A 122 6.58 11.92 -9.13
C VAL A 122 5.80 13.23 -9.08
N ILE A 123 5.68 13.89 -10.20
CA ILE A 123 4.91 15.14 -10.34
C ILE A 123 3.51 14.82 -10.80
N TRP A 124 2.53 15.26 -10.02
CA TRP A 124 1.10 15.02 -10.26
C TRP A 124 0.37 16.30 -10.62
N LYS A 125 -0.63 16.18 -11.47
CA LYS A 125 -1.65 17.20 -11.72
C LYS A 125 -3.00 16.51 -11.87
N GLU A 126 -4.00 16.89 -11.05
CA GLU A 126 -5.37 16.36 -11.13
C GLU A 126 -5.40 14.82 -11.20
N ASP A 127 -4.73 14.15 -10.26
CA ASP A 127 -4.64 12.69 -10.17
C ASP A 127 -3.96 11.99 -11.38
N GLN A 128 -3.29 12.76 -12.22
CA GLN A 128 -2.50 12.24 -13.33
C GLN A 128 -1.00 12.48 -13.10
N ILE A 129 -0.21 11.44 -13.34
CA ILE A 129 1.25 11.56 -13.33
C ILE A 129 1.67 12.34 -14.56
N GLN A 130 2.30 13.50 -14.35
CA GLN A 130 2.83 14.35 -15.40
C GLN A 130 4.28 14.04 -15.74
N LYS A 131 5.07 13.73 -14.71
CA LYS A 131 6.50 13.48 -14.87
C LYS A 131 7.02 12.60 -13.74
N VAL A 132 7.95 11.73 -14.07
CA VAL A 132 8.78 11.00 -13.13
C VAL A 132 10.21 11.49 -13.28
N ILE A 133 10.86 11.83 -12.18
CA ILE A 133 12.26 12.21 -12.11
C ILE A 133 12.95 11.16 -11.26
N THR A 134 14.02 10.58 -11.77
CA THR A 134 14.82 9.59 -11.04
C THR A 134 16.29 9.98 -11.11
N LYS A 135 17.03 9.63 -10.06
CA LYS A 135 18.49 9.70 -10.08
C LYS A 135 19.00 8.72 -11.16
N LYS A 136 19.85 9.21 -12.04
CA LYS A 136 20.57 8.40 -13.03
C LYS A 136 21.81 7.79 -12.39
#